data_c8b7deb3a6ba5c80c3bc9bc57c8816cf
#
_entry.id   c8b7deb3a6ba5c80c3bc9bc57c8816cf
#
_cell.length_a   1.000
_cell.length_b   1.000
_cell.length_c   1.000
_cell.angle_alpha   90.00
_cell.angle_beta   90.00
_cell.angle_gamma   90.00
#
_symmetry.space_group_name_H-M   'P 1'
#
loop_
_entity.id
_entity.type
_entity.pdbx_description
1 polymer ?
#
loop_
_entity_poly.entity_id
_entity_poly.type
_entity_poly.pdbx_seq_one_letter_code
_entity_poly.pdbx_strand_id
1 'polypeptide(L)'
;MKQFYKSKSLLRLSFLFAVLFSVIVVVNSCKKDDDDEYTDHIVQFEAKIVTGGPTPAPTPPVTGNFKAVVTQVGTAQGTTFNPTGIVWSSGEQFINSSQSQLNLAANANLPYSDSKLIVTIWVDGEVAKSDTVQGSGEKSAAVAHSFLEL
;
A
#
# COMPACT_ATOMS: atom_id res chain seq x y z
N MET A 1 -72.10 -34.63 -1.11
CA MET A 1 -71.64 -33.25 -1.06
C MET A 1 -70.64 -33.02 0.10
N LYS A 2 -69.49 -33.66 0.10
CA LYS A 2 -68.48 -33.51 1.20
C LYS A 2 -67.06 -33.25 0.70
N GLN A 3 -66.84 -32.97 -0.57
CA GLN A 3 -65.47 -32.78 -1.10
C GLN A 3 -65.04 -31.34 -1.41
N PHE A 4 -65.95 -30.41 -1.41
CA PHE A 4 -65.63 -29.00 -1.76
C PHE A 4 -65.03 -28.20 -0.60
N TYR A 5 -65.12 -28.66 0.65
CA TYR A 5 -64.63 -27.91 1.81
C TYR A 5 -63.09 -28.09 2.04
N LYS A 6 -62.50 -29.19 1.56
CA LYS A 6 -61.04 -29.43 1.66
C LYS A 6 -60.21 -28.63 0.69
N SER A 7 -60.78 -28.29 -0.45
CA SER A 7 -60.06 -27.55 -1.49
C SER A 7 -59.73 -26.12 -1.13
N LYS A 8 -60.69 -25.43 -0.44
CA LYS A 8 -60.46 -24.02 -0.01
C LYS A 8 -59.41 -23.87 1.10
N SER A 9 -59.24 -24.86 1.97
CA SER A 9 -58.20 -24.85 3.02
C SER A 9 -56.84 -25.13 2.45
N LEU A 10 -56.73 -26.04 1.47
CA LEU A 10 -55.49 -26.33 0.76
C LEU A 10 -55.00 -25.16 -0.09
N LEU A 11 -55.92 -24.41 -0.74
CA LEU A 11 -55.57 -23.23 -1.50
C LEU A 11 -55.05 -22.09 -0.58
N ARG A 12 -55.65 -21.93 0.60
CA ARG A 12 -55.17 -20.93 1.59
C ARG A 12 -53.84 -21.31 2.20
N LEU A 13 -53.62 -22.60 2.43
CA LEU A 13 -52.33 -23.08 2.93
C LEU A 13 -51.22 -22.90 1.90
N SER A 14 -51.50 -23.20 0.61
CA SER A 14 -50.56 -23.00 -0.52
C SER A 14 -50.20 -21.51 -0.68
N PHE A 15 -51.18 -20.61 -0.51
CA PHE A 15 -50.97 -19.17 -0.61
C PHE A 15 -50.08 -18.63 0.56
N LEU A 16 -50.30 -19.17 1.78
CA LEU A 16 -49.48 -18.86 2.96
C LEU A 16 -48.02 -19.33 2.76
N PHE A 17 -47.83 -20.52 2.22
CA PHE A 17 -46.47 -21.03 1.91
C PHE A 17 -45.77 -20.19 0.82
N ALA A 18 -46.48 -19.78 -0.23
CA ALA A 18 -45.95 -18.94 -1.29
C ALA A 18 -45.51 -17.55 -0.76
N VAL A 19 -46.29 -16.94 0.15
CA VAL A 19 -45.95 -15.67 0.78
C VAL A 19 -44.78 -15.83 1.73
N LEU A 20 -44.72 -16.92 2.51
CA LEU A 20 -43.60 -17.20 3.41
C LEU A 20 -42.30 -17.42 2.63
N PHE A 21 -42.36 -18.15 1.52
CA PHE A 21 -41.18 -18.37 0.67
C PHE A 21 -40.68 -17.08 0.00
N SER A 22 -41.57 -16.18 -0.41
CA SER A 22 -41.19 -14.92 -1.01
C SER A 22 -40.51 -13.98 -0.02
N VAL A 23 -40.90 -14.02 1.27
CA VAL A 23 -40.24 -13.23 2.34
C VAL A 23 -38.82 -13.76 2.62
N ILE A 24 -38.63 -15.09 2.62
CA ILE A 24 -37.29 -15.68 2.85
C ILE A 24 -36.33 -15.34 1.71
N VAL A 25 -36.78 -15.27 0.46
CA VAL A 25 -35.94 -14.90 -0.69
C VAL A 25 -35.52 -13.43 -0.63
N VAL A 26 -36.38 -12.54 -0.12
CA VAL A 26 -36.06 -11.11 0.00
C VAL A 26 -35.05 -10.83 1.09
N VAL A 27 -35.09 -11.56 2.23
CA VAL A 27 -34.09 -11.37 3.31
C VAL A 27 -32.73 -11.99 2.99
N ASN A 28 -32.64 -12.97 2.08
CA ASN A 28 -31.36 -13.51 1.62
C ASN A 28 -30.76 -12.74 0.44
N SER A 29 -31.44 -11.73 -0.09
CA SER A 29 -30.94 -10.83 -1.14
C SER A 29 -30.25 -9.59 -0.58
N CYS A 30 -30.00 -9.48 0.73
CA CYS A 30 -28.87 -8.67 1.17
C CYS A 30 -27.61 -9.38 0.67
N LYS A 31 -27.16 -9.03 -0.54
CA LYS A 31 -25.73 -9.10 -0.83
C LYS A 31 -25.08 -8.46 0.40
N LYS A 32 -24.22 -9.21 1.09
CA LYS A 32 -23.06 -8.59 1.69
C LYS A 32 -22.49 -7.77 0.53
N ASP A 33 -22.63 -6.48 0.56
CA ASP A 33 -21.63 -5.64 -0.02
C ASP A 33 -20.37 -6.19 0.64
N ASP A 34 -19.49 -6.79 -0.16
CA ASP A 34 -18.11 -6.96 0.22
C ASP A 34 -17.65 -5.51 0.41
N ASP A 35 -17.92 -4.96 1.61
CA ASP A 35 -17.22 -3.80 2.08
C ASP A 35 -15.77 -4.24 2.02
N ASP A 36 -15.04 -3.75 1.00
CA ASP A 36 -13.60 -3.87 0.95
C ASP A 36 -13.12 -3.39 2.30
N GLU A 37 -12.83 -4.32 3.20
CA GLU A 37 -12.48 -4.02 4.58
C GLU A 37 -11.07 -3.45 4.53
N TYR A 38 -11.02 -2.13 4.37
CA TYR A 38 -9.76 -1.41 4.39
C TYR A 38 -9.05 -1.66 5.71
N THR A 39 -7.84 -2.16 5.63
CA THR A 39 -7.00 -2.50 6.79
C THR A 39 -5.92 -1.45 6.99
N ASP A 40 -5.52 -1.26 8.24
CA ASP A 40 -4.38 -0.42 8.59
C ASP A 40 -3.09 -1.24 8.47
N HIS A 41 -2.11 -0.70 7.77
CA HIS A 41 -0.79 -1.28 7.58
C HIS A 41 0.27 -0.43 8.27
N ILE A 42 1.32 -1.08 8.76
CA ILE A 42 2.53 -0.40 9.24
C ILE A 42 3.42 -0.15 8.03
N VAL A 43 3.59 1.12 7.66
CA VAL A 43 4.39 1.54 6.50
C VAL A 43 5.62 2.31 6.97
N GLN A 44 6.77 2.03 6.34
CA GLN A 44 8.00 2.79 6.52
C GLN A 44 8.61 3.09 5.15
N PHE A 45 9.03 4.33 4.96
CA PHE A 45 9.82 4.77 3.81
C PHE A 45 11.28 4.88 4.22
N GLU A 46 12.19 4.34 3.40
CA GLU A 46 13.62 4.40 3.65
C GLU A 46 14.37 4.83 2.38
N ALA A 47 15.34 5.72 2.54
CA ALA A 47 16.32 6.05 1.50
C ALA A 47 17.73 5.89 2.08
N LYS A 48 18.62 5.23 1.33
CA LYS A 48 19.97 4.90 1.77
C LYS A 48 20.99 5.14 0.68
N ILE A 49 22.10 5.79 1.05
CA ILE A 49 23.28 5.90 0.21
C ILE A 49 24.30 4.85 0.69
N VAL A 50 24.73 3.99 -0.22
CA VAL A 50 25.86 3.09 -0.01
C VAL A 50 27.05 3.71 -0.75
N THR A 51 28.02 4.20 0.01
CA THR A 51 29.22 4.80 -0.54
C THR A 51 30.15 3.69 -1.03
N GLY A 52 30.44 3.67 -2.33
CA GLY A 52 31.50 2.87 -2.91
C GLY A 52 32.86 3.54 -2.76
N GLY A 53 33.80 3.19 -3.62
CA GLY A 53 35.06 3.91 -3.75
C GLY A 53 36.30 3.01 -3.65
N PRO A 54 37.47 3.61 -3.75
CA PRO A 54 38.74 2.87 -3.77
C PRO A 54 39.04 2.23 -2.42
N THR A 55 39.78 1.13 -2.49
CA THR A 55 40.34 0.47 -1.31
C THR A 55 41.87 0.54 -1.39
N PRO A 56 42.56 1.23 -0.43
CA PRO A 56 42.04 1.86 0.80
C PRO A 56 41.21 3.12 0.55
N ALA A 57 40.28 3.40 1.47
CA ALA A 57 39.47 4.59 1.42
C ALA A 57 40.30 5.86 1.55
N PRO A 58 39.93 6.97 0.89
CA PRO A 58 40.63 8.25 1.03
C PRO A 58 40.43 8.81 2.44
N THR A 59 41.41 9.60 2.85
CA THR A 59 41.36 10.29 4.15
C THR A 59 41.43 11.82 3.90
N PRO A 60 40.36 12.59 4.23
CA PRO A 60 39.11 12.17 4.89
C PRO A 60 38.20 11.35 3.94
N PRO A 61 37.31 10.50 4.51
CA PRO A 61 36.38 9.71 3.71
C PRO A 61 35.39 10.64 2.97
N VAL A 62 35.17 10.35 1.67
CA VAL A 62 34.18 11.06 0.87
C VAL A 62 32.87 10.28 0.93
N THR A 63 31.82 10.93 1.42
CA THR A 63 30.47 10.35 1.54
C THR A 63 29.50 11.03 0.58
N GLY A 64 28.48 10.30 0.16
CA GLY A 64 27.35 10.91 -0.55
C GLY A 64 26.48 11.77 0.37
N ASN A 65 25.65 12.59 -0.22
CA ASN A 65 24.65 13.36 0.51
C ASN A 65 23.31 13.39 -0.23
N PHE A 66 22.22 13.34 0.53
CA PHE A 66 20.89 13.59 -0.03
C PHE A 66 20.73 15.05 -0.43
N LYS A 67 20.02 15.29 -1.51
CA LYS A 67 19.50 16.59 -1.94
C LYS A 67 18.06 16.76 -1.44
N ALA A 68 17.25 15.72 -1.64
CA ALA A 68 15.87 15.68 -1.19
C ALA A 68 15.38 14.24 -1.11
N VAL A 69 14.44 14.00 -0.20
CA VAL A 69 13.60 12.79 -0.17
C VAL A 69 12.15 13.25 -0.17
N VAL A 70 11.32 12.66 -1.01
CA VAL A 70 9.90 13.00 -1.14
C VAL A 70 9.07 11.77 -0.90
N THR A 71 8.09 11.88 -0.02
CA THR A 71 7.07 10.84 0.19
C THR A 71 5.69 11.37 -0.13
N GLN A 72 4.81 10.50 -0.61
CA GLN A 72 3.40 10.80 -0.83
C GLN A 72 2.55 9.59 -0.47
N VAL A 73 1.43 9.81 0.20
CA VAL A 73 0.44 8.81 0.57
C VAL A 73 -0.88 9.17 -0.07
N GLY A 74 -1.43 8.25 -0.87
CA GLY A 74 -2.67 8.46 -1.61
C GLY A 74 -2.61 9.70 -2.51
N THR A 75 -3.65 10.52 -2.43
CA THR A 75 -3.78 11.78 -3.19
C THR A 75 -3.26 13.00 -2.44
N ALA A 76 -2.69 12.82 -1.23
CA ALA A 76 -2.14 13.92 -0.44
C ALA A 76 -0.98 14.60 -1.17
N GLN A 77 -0.72 15.85 -0.83
CA GLN A 77 0.46 16.56 -1.33
C GLN A 77 1.74 15.87 -0.84
N GLY A 78 2.72 15.70 -1.71
CA GLY A 78 4.01 15.11 -1.35
C GLY A 78 4.76 15.96 -0.30
N THR A 79 5.34 15.27 0.67
CA THR A 79 6.17 15.89 1.71
C THR A 79 7.64 15.77 1.34
N THR A 80 8.37 16.89 1.35
CA THR A 80 9.79 16.94 1.02
C THR A 80 10.64 17.06 2.28
N PHE A 81 11.66 16.23 2.38
CA PHE A 81 12.66 16.21 3.43
C PHE A 81 14.04 16.51 2.85
N ASN A 82 14.90 17.19 3.63
CA ASN A 82 16.30 17.46 3.31
C ASN A 82 17.20 16.79 4.35
N PRO A 83 17.37 15.46 4.31
CA PRO A 83 18.12 14.75 5.33
C PRO A 83 19.60 15.06 5.30
N THR A 84 20.21 15.04 6.48
CA THR A 84 21.67 15.09 6.64
C THR A 84 22.17 13.67 6.92
N GLY A 85 23.21 13.23 6.21
CA GLY A 85 23.76 11.89 6.37
C GLY A 85 23.46 10.99 5.15
N ILE A 86 23.65 9.69 5.32
CA ILE A 86 23.56 8.69 4.25
C ILE A 86 22.39 7.71 4.40
N VAL A 87 21.61 7.84 5.45
CA VAL A 87 20.39 7.07 5.69
C VAL A 87 19.28 8.01 6.16
N TRP A 88 18.12 7.86 5.60
CA TRP A 88 16.89 8.52 6.02
C TRP A 88 15.76 7.50 6.13
N SER A 89 14.93 7.66 7.15
CA SER A 89 13.71 6.88 7.37
C SER A 89 12.59 7.78 7.85
N SER A 90 11.37 7.51 7.41
CA SER A 90 10.16 8.17 7.94
C SER A 90 9.81 7.70 9.35
N GLY A 91 10.39 6.59 9.83
CA GLY A 91 9.84 5.81 10.93
C GLY A 91 8.58 5.05 10.47
N GLU A 92 8.04 4.28 11.40
CA GLU A 92 6.80 3.52 11.19
C GLU A 92 5.58 4.45 11.25
N GLN A 93 4.64 4.26 10.32
CA GLN A 93 3.41 5.02 10.22
C GLN A 93 2.26 4.06 9.97
N PHE A 94 1.10 4.29 10.61
CA PHE A 94 -0.13 3.55 10.30
C PHE A 94 -0.81 4.21 9.11
N ILE A 95 -0.98 3.46 8.02
CA ILE A 95 -1.62 3.92 6.79
C ILE A 95 -2.72 2.95 6.42
N ASN A 96 -3.94 3.47 6.27
CA ASN A 96 -5.09 2.69 5.85
C ASN A 96 -5.01 2.36 4.35
N SER A 97 -5.30 1.13 3.95
CA SER A 97 -5.24 0.67 2.56
C SER A 97 -6.17 1.43 1.60
N SER A 98 -7.18 2.17 2.14
CA SER A 98 -8.00 3.10 1.36
C SER A 98 -7.21 4.23 0.70
N GLN A 99 -6.00 4.53 1.21
CA GLN A 99 -5.09 5.50 0.59
C GLN A 99 -4.49 5.01 -0.74
N SER A 100 -4.73 3.76 -1.09
CA SER A 100 -4.43 3.08 -2.36
C SER A 100 -2.99 3.14 -2.85
N GLN A 101 -2.24 4.22 -2.67
CA GLN A 101 -0.90 4.39 -3.27
C GLN A 101 0.11 5.01 -2.31
N LEU A 102 1.31 4.46 -2.31
CA LEU A 102 2.49 4.95 -1.59
C LEU A 102 3.58 5.30 -2.60
N ASN A 103 4.15 6.50 -2.53
CA ASN A 103 5.24 6.93 -3.39
C ASN A 103 6.44 7.38 -2.55
N LEU A 104 7.63 6.99 -2.97
CA LEU A 104 8.89 7.43 -2.41
C LEU A 104 9.85 7.78 -3.56
N ALA A 105 10.44 8.96 -3.50
CA ALA A 105 11.52 9.36 -4.39
C ALA A 105 12.66 9.99 -3.58
N ALA A 106 13.89 9.76 -4.02
CA ALA A 106 15.07 10.39 -3.44
C ALA A 106 16.01 10.91 -4.53
N ASN A 107 16.65 12.04 -4.25
CA ASN A 107 17.72 12.62 -5.06
C ASN A 107 18.97 12.77 -4.17
N ALA A 108 20.11 12.32 -4.66
CA ALA A 108 21.37 12.34 -3.93
C ALA A 108 22.55 12.59 -4.86
N ASN A 109 23.62 13.16 -4.31
CA ASN A 109 24.91 13.25 -4.97
C ASN A 109 25.82 12.11 -4.47
N LEU A 110 26.20 11.22 -5.38
CA LEU A 110 27.00 10.03 -5.10
C LEU A 110 28.48 10.27 -5.46
N PRO A 111 29.43 9.90 -4.57
CA PRO A 111 30.84 10.26 -4.79
C PRO A 111 31.56 9.40 -5.83
N TYR A 112 31.19 8.12 -5.99
CA TYR A 112 31.91 7.16 -6.83
C TYR A 112 30.98 6.42 -7.78
N SER A 113 31.56 5.86 -8.86
CA SER A 113 30.80 5.12 -9.88
C SER A 113 30.14 3.82 -9.39
N ASP A 114 30.63 3.27 -8.29
CA ASP A 114 30.09 2.09 -7.62
C ASP A 114 29.20 2.42 -6.40
N SER A 115 29.04 3.71 -6.07
CA SER A 115 28.09 4.16 -5.05
C SER A 115 26.66 3.91 -5.50
N LYS A 116 25.77 3.66 -4.53
CA LYS A 116 24.35 3.34 -4.80
C LYS A 116 23.43 4.24 -3.98
N LEU A 117 22.34 4.66 -4.61
CA LEU A 117 21.16 5.21 -3.96
C LEU A 117 20.07 4.13 -3.97
N ILE A 118 19.58 3.78 -2.81
CA ILE A 118 18.53 2.75 -2.61
C ILE A 118 17.33 3.43 -1.96
N VAL A 119 16.14 3.20 -2.50
CA VAL A 119 14.86 3.60 -1.92
C VAL A 119 14.00 2.38 -1.71
N THR A 120 13.33 2.29 -0.55
CA THR A 120 12.55 1.12 -0.15
C THR A 120 11.28 1.54 0.55
N ILE A 121 10.15 0.95 0.16
CA ILE A 121 8.89 1.00 0.89
C ILE A 121 8.70 -0.33 1.60
N TRP A 122 8.54 -0.27 2.90
CA TRP A 122 8.23 -1.39 3.77
C TRP A 122 6.75 -1.36 4.13
N VAL A 123 6.09 -2.51 4.10
CA VAL A 123 4.70 -2.70 4.54
C VAL A 123 4.68 -3.90 5.47
N ASP A 124 4.18 -3.72 6.69
CA ASP A 124 4.09 -4.75 7.73
C ASP A 124 5.43 -5.48 8.01
N GLY A 125 6.55 -4.73 7.90
CA GLY A 125 7.90 -5.23 8.13
C GLY A 125 8.52 -5.98 6.94
N GLU A 126 7.83 -6.07 5.81
CA GLU A 126 8.33 -6.68 4.58
C GLU A 126 8.62 -5.62 3.50
N VAL A 127 9.59 -5.91 2.61
CA VAL A 127 9.89 -5.02 1.48
C VAL A 127 8.78 -5.13 0.44
N ALA A 128 7.92 -4.12 0.37
CA ALA A 128 6.88 -4.05 -0.64
C ALA A 128 7.43 -3.64 -2.02
N LYS A 129 8.28 -2.61 -2.05
CA LYS A 129 8.96 -2.15 -3.29
C LYS A 129 10.34 -1.59 -2.95
N SER A 130 11.30 -1.79 -3.85
CA SER A 130 12.64 -1.20 -3.74
C SER A 130 13.19 -0.88 -5.12
N ASP A 131 13.97 0.19 -5.22
CA ASP A 131 14.75 0.55 -6.42
C ASP A 131 16.17 0.95 -6.01
N THR A 132 17.13 0.70 -6.92
CA THR A 132 18.54 0.98 -6.70
C THR A 132 19.15 1.58 -7.94
N VAL A 133 19.72 2.76 -7.81
CA VAL A 133 20.48 3.43 -8.86
C VAL A 133 21.95 3.52 -8.45
N GLN A 134 22.85 3.09 -9.34
CA GLN A 134 24.29 3.12 -9.12
C GLN A 134 24.96 4.20 -10.01
N GLY A 135 26.05 4.78 -9.52
CA GLY A 135 26.88 5.70 -10.29
C GLY A 135 27.47 6.82 -9.44
N SER A 136 28.09 7.80 -10.08
CA SER A 136 28.60 9.03 -9.46
C SER A 136 27.79 10.25 -9.88
N GLY A 137 27.94 11.35 -9.15
CA GLY A 137 27.22 12.59 -9.38
C GLY A 137 25.76 12.52 -8.91
N GLU A 138 24.91 13.39 -9.44
CA GLU A 138 23.50 13.45 -9.08
C GLU A 138 22.73 12.26 -9.62
N LYS A 139 22.02 11.56 -8.73
CA LYS A 139 21.19 10.39 -9.03
C LYS A 139 19.84 10.51 -8.36
N SER A 140 18.83 9.97 -9.04
CA SER A 140 17.45 9.90 -8.54
C SER A 140 16.97 8.45 -8.61
N ALA A 141 16.29 8.02 -7.55
CA ALA A 141 15.59 6.74 -7.49
C ALA A 141 14.15 6.98 -7.01
N ALA A 142 13.20 6.19 -7.52
CA ALA A 142 11.79 6.32 -7.13
C ALA A 142 11.08 4.98 -7.19
N VAL A 143 10.18 4.74 -6.22
CA VAL A 143 9.31 3.56 -6.17
C VAL A 143 7.89 3.97 -5.82
N ALA A 144 6.94 3.17 -6.31
CA ALA A 144 5.53 3.26 -5.96
C ALA A 144 5.03 1.87 -5.56
N HIS A 145 4.16 1.83 -4.55
CA HIS A 145 3.43 0.64 -4.13
C HIS A 145 1.94 0.95 -4.10
N SER A 146 1.12 0.00 -4.56
CA SER A 146 -0.34 0.10 -4.50
C SER A 146 -0.89 -1.04 -3.65
N PHE A 147 -1.75 -0.73 -2.68
CA PHE A 147 -2.50 -1.74 -1.92
C PHE A 147 -3.54 -2.49 -2.77
N LEU A 148 -3.82 -2.02 -4.00
CA LEU A 148 -4.73 -2.67 -4.95
C LEU A 148 -4.03 -3.74 -5.82
N GLU A 149 -2.72 -3.91 -5.70
CA GLU A 149 -1.92 -4.89 -6.45
C GLU A 149 -1.74 -6.23 -5.71
N LEU A 150 -2.52 -6.48 -4.65
CA LEU A 150 -2.49 -7.72 -3.87
C LEU A 150 -3.39 -8.81 -4.46
#